data_49c4e41b61cf40d1947615a273ff3fb7
#
_entry.id   49c4e41b61cf40d1947615a273ff3fb7
#
_cell.length_a   1.000
_cell.length_b   1.000
_cell.length_c   1.000
_cell.angle_alpha   90.00
_cell.angle_beta   90.00
_cell.angle_gamma   90.00
#
_symmetry.space_group_name_H-M   'P 1'
#
loop_
_entity.id
_entity.type
_entity.pdbx_description
1 polymer ?
#
loop_
_entity_poly.entity_id
_entity_poly.type
_entity_poly.pdbx_seq_one_letter_code
_entity_poly.pdbx_strand_id
1 'polypeptide(L)'
;MTLKHLSATLSTALMGLSLALMTTSVLAQLPAKNPPRIVTLDWTIAETLMGIGIAPQAVAQIAAYREWVAEPSLPDSVIDLGLRTQPNLELLADLQPDLILISPMFSNLGPRLSRIAEVKTLALYTPGSDAWRQIIDITRDTAALARNPEAGETLITRSEAAMAEFRERLPLKSEPVLIVQFMDARHVRVFGRNGLYHAVLDQLGLKNAWPGETNSWGFSLVGLEELLGIEGQLIVVEPSPLGVEKGLVGNGLWQALPDVREGKVITLAPVWSFGALPSAIRFADSLTSALV
;
A
#
# COMPACT_ATOMS: atom_id res chain seq x y z
N MET A 1 73.56 71.04 36.39
CA MET A 1 74.57 69.95 36.19
C MET A 1 73.85 68.76 35.56
N THR A 2 74.41 68.39 34.40
CA THR A 2 74.26 67.16 33.62
C THR A 2 72.88 66.76 32.98
N LEU A 3 72.89 66.94 31.66
CA LEU A 3 72.12 66.32 30.61
C LEU A 3 72.08 64.79 30.71
N LYS A 4 71.00 64.17 30.32
CA LYS A 4 71.06 62.94 29.55
C LYS A 4 69.87 62.82 28.63
N HIS A 5 70.20 62.48 27.42
CA HIS A 5 69.35 62.31 26.20
C HIS A 5 68.32 61.26 26.33
N LEU A 6 67.13 61.52 25.74
CA LEU A 6 66.12 60.52 25.44
C LEU A 6 66.04 60.35 23.91
N SER A 7 66.43 59.20 23.45
CA SER A 7 66.23 58.75 22.05
C SER A 7 64.86 58.16 21.93
N ALA A 8 64.07 58.73 21.04
CA ALA A 8 62.78 58.16 20.65
C ALA A 8 62.96 57.14 19.52
N THR A 9 62.55 55.90 19.73
CA THR A 9 62.43 54.87 18.67
C THR A 9 60.97 54.76 18.23
N LEU A 10 60.70 55.10 16.97
CA LEU A 10 59.44 54.96 16.29
C LEU A 10 59.28 53.50 15.93
N SER A 11 58.30 52.81 16.50
CA SER A 11 57.85 51.46 16.05
C SER A 11 56.61 51.61 15.19
N THR A 12 56.80 51.43 13.91
CA THR A 12 55.70 51.29 12.91
C THR A 12 55.05 49.93 13.05
N ALA A 13 53.84 49.90 13.60
CA ALA A 13 52.98 48.67 13.56
C ALA A 13 52.30 48.55 12.21
N LEU A 14 52.75 47.58 11.46
CA LEU A 14 52.09 47.13 10.17
C LEU A 14 50.84 46.31 10.52
N MET A 15 49.67 46.91 10.38
CA MET A 15 48.40 46.26 10.59
C MET A 15 48.02 45.49 9.28
N GLY A 16 48.35 44.19 9.25
CA GLY A 16 47.95 43.29 8.16
C GLY A 16 46.46 42.98 8.21
N LEU A 17 45.71 43.54 7.28
CA LEU A 17 44.29 43.27 7.08
C LEU A 17 44.15 41.97 6.32
N SER A 18 43.99 40.83 7.02
CA SER A 18 43.67 39.54 6.41
C SER A 18 42.20 39.52 6.00
N LEU A 19 41.96 39.77 4.72
CA LEU A 19 40.61 39.59 4.08
C LEU A 19 40.35 38.10 3.87
N ALA A 20 39.68 37.47 4.85
CA ALA A 20 39.20 36.11 4.70
C ALA A 20 38.04 36.09 3.67
N LEU A 21 38.32 35.70 2.45
CA LEU A 21 37.30 35.35 1.47
C LEU A 21 36.56 34.10 1.97
N MET A 22 35.40 34.29 2.61
CA MET A 22 34.42 33.23 2.80
C MET A 22 33.81 32.95 1.45
N THR A 23 34.31 31.92 0.75
CA THR A 23 33.63 31.30 -0.39
C THR A 23 32.44 30.57 0.16
N THR A 24 31.29 31.22 0.21
CA THR A 24 30.01 30.54 0.36
C THR A 24 29.79 29.68 -0.88
N SER A 25 30.08 28.39 -0.77
CA SER A 25 29.63 27.40 -1.75
C SER A 25 28.10 27.40 -1.75
N VAL A 26 27.51 28.18 -2.65
CA VAL A 26 26.11 28.03 -3.02
C VAL A 26 26.04 26.66 -3.70
N LEU A 27 25.72 25.63 -2.93
CA LEU A 27 25.19 24.39 -3.50
C LEU A 27 23.95 24.80 -4.28
N ALA A 28 24.10 24.94 -5.59
CA ALA A 28 22.97 25.08 -6.50
C ALA A 28 22.09 23.86 -6.27
N GLN A 29 21.03 24.00 -5.48
CA GLN A 29 19.96 23.02 -5.45
C GLN A 29 19.46 22.92 -6.88
N LEU A 30 19.78 21.79 -7.53
CA LEU A 30 19.14 21.43 -8.80
C LEU A 30 17.64 21.60 -8.56
N PRO A 31 16.89 22.28 -9.45
CA PRO A 31 15.45 22.43 -9.27
C PRO A 31 14.85 21.06 -9.08
N ALA A 32 14.12 20.87 -7.99
CA ALA A 32 13.43 19.64 -7.71
C ALA A 32 12.60 19.31 -8.94
N LYS A 33 12.99 18.25 -9.65
CA LYS A 33 12.31 17.85 -10.87
C LYS A 33 10.89 17.49 -10.44
N ASN A 34 9.88 18.17 -10.93
CA ASN A 34 8.48 17.91 -10.60
C ASN A 34 8.20 16.41 -10.64
N PRO A 35 7.36 15.88 -9.74
CA PRO A 35 7.01 14.48 -9.79
C PRO A 35 6.47 14.14 -11.18
N PRO A 36 6.80 12.97 -11.71
CA PRO A 36 6.32 12.57 -13.03
C PRO A 36 4.80 12.45 -13.02
N ARG A 37 4.17 12.74 -14.14
CA ARG A 37 2.74 12.47 -14.36
C ARG A 37 2.57 10.97 -14.53
N ILE A 38 2.09 10.33 -13.48
CA ILE A 38 1.95 8.86 -13.42
C ILE A 38 0.51 8.47 -13.67
N VAL A 39 0.34 7.47 -14.51
CA VAL A 39 -0.94 6.79 -14.75
C VAL A 39 -0.81 5.33 -14.34
N THR A 40 -1.86 4.76 -13.79
CA THR A 40 -1.88 3.34 -13.48
C THR A 40 -3.23 2.68 -13.77
N LEU A 41 -3.17 1.42 -14.21
CA LEU A 41 -4.34 0.53 -14.33
C LEU A 41 -4.52 -0.33 -13.09
N ASP A 42 -3.54 -0.32 -12.18
CA ASP A 42 -3.49 -1.18 -11.01
C ASP A 42 -3.80 -0.40 -9.73
N TRP A 43 -4.74 -0.91 -8.95
CA TRP A 43 -5.20 -0.25 -7.73
C TRP A 43 -4.19 -0.34 -6.58
N THR A 44 -3.38 -1.38 -6.54
CA THR A 44 -2.30 -1.51 -5.55
C THR A 44 -1.25 -0.44 -5.74
N ILE A 45 -0.91 -0.16 -7.01
CA ILE A 45 0.01 0.93 -7.36
C ILE A 45 -0.65 2.29 -7.06
N ALA A 46 -1.95 2.44 -7.37
CA ALA A 46 -2.68 3.67 -7.08
C ALA A 46 -2.70 3.99 -5.58
N GLU A 47 -3.07 3.02 -4.72
CA GLU A 47 -3.07 3.24 -3.28
C GLU A 47 -1.67 3.50 -2.71
N THR A 48 -0.63 2.85 -3.29
CA THR A 48 0.76 3.06 -2.88
C THR A 48 1.22 4.48 -3.21
N LEU A 49 0.92 4.98 -4.42
CA LEU A 49 1.16 6.38 -4.80
C LEU A 49 0.47 7.35 -3.84
N MET A 50 -0.80 7.10 -3.54
CA MET A 50 -1.53 7.91 -2.55
C MET A 50 -0.89 7.84 -1.17
N GLY A 51 -0.45 6.66 -0.74
CA GLY A 51 0.22 6.42 0.53
C GLY A 51 1.53 7.19 0.71
N ILE A 52 2.27 7.44 -0.38
CA ILE A 52 3.47 8.28 -0.41
C ILE A 52 3.17 9.76 -0.73
N GLY A 53 1.90 10.17 -0.72
CA GLY A 53 1.48 11.56 -0.93
C GLY A 53 1.48 12.04 -2.38
N ILE A 54 1.47 11.13 -3.36
CA ILE A 54 1.45 11.46 -4.79
C ILE A 54 0.14 10.97 -5.41
N ALA A 55 -0.69 11.90 -5.88
CA ALA A 55 -1.87 11.56 -6.63
C ALA A 55 -1.50 11.15 -8.07
N PRO A 56 -1.92 9.97 -8.55
CA PRO A 56 -1.77 9.63 -9.96
C PRO A 56 -2.59 10.59 -10.83
N GLN A 57 -2.13 10.84 -12.05
CA GLN A 57 -2.86 11.68 -13.01
C GLN A 57 -4.17 11.02 -13.44
N ALA A 58 -4.15 9.71 -13.62
CA ALA A 58 -5.31 8.92 -13.96
C ALA A 58 -5.22 7.49 -13.43
N VAL A 59 -6.36 6.92 -13.11
CA VAL A 59 -6.52 5.53 -12.65
C VAL A 59 -7.66 4.88 -13.44
N ALA A 60 -7.59 3.60 -13.70
CA ALA A 60 -8.68 2.90 -14.35
C ALA A 60 -9.73 2.41 -13.33
N GLN A 61 -11.01 2.56 -13.69
CA GLN A 61 -12.18 2.03 -12.96
C GLN A 61 -12.28 2.60 -11.54
N ILE A 62 -12.29 3.93 -11.42
CA ILE A 62 -12.29 4.66 -10.14
C ILE A 62 -13.52 4.33 -9.29
N ALA A 63 -14.69 4.15 -9.90
CA ALA A 63 -15.89 3.78 -9.14
C ALA A 63 -15.70 2.48 -8.35
N ALA A 64 -15.13 1.45 -8.99
CA ALA A 64 -14.82 0.21 -8.32
C ALA A 64 -13.63 0.32 -7.35
N TYR A 65 -12.64 1.18 -7.61
CA TYR A 65 -11.60 1.50 -6.64
C TYR A 65 -12.22 2.02 -5.33
N ARG A 66 -13.18 2.94 -5.42
CA ARG A 66 -13.88 3.49 -4.25
C ARG A 66 -14.68 2.43 -3.48
N GLU A 67 -15.17 1.41 -4.18
CA GLU A 67 -15.93 0.31 -3.57
C GLU A 67 -15.02 -0.73 -2.90
N TRP A 68 -13.94 -1.14 -3.56
CA TRP A 68 -13.11 -2.28 -3.16
C TRP A 68 -11.86 -1.90 -2.37
N VAL A 69 -11.25 -0.78 -2.71
CA VAL A 69 -10.09 -0.24 -1.99
C VAL A 69 -10.54 0.72 -0.90
N ALA A 70 -11.47 1.61 -1.22
CA ALA A 70 -12.05 2.68 -0.43
C ALA A 70 -11.00 3.73 0.02
N GLU A 71 -9.99 3.33 0.77
CA GLU A 71 -8.92 4.20 1.27
C GLU A 71 -7.53 3.64 0.93
N PRO A 72 -6.55 4.52 0.60
CA PRO A 72 -6.68 5.98 0.54
C PRO A 72 -7.58 6.45 -0.62
N SER A 73 -8.41 7.44 -0.36
CA SER A 73 -9.33 7.99 -1.37
C SER A 73 -8.58 8.73 -2.48
N LEU A 74 -9.03 8.55 -3.72
CA LEU A 74 -8.49 9.29 -4.85
C LEU A 74 -9.13 10.69 -4.92
N PRO A 75 -8.33 11.76 -5.09
CA PRO A 75 -8.85 13.11 -5.33
C PRO A 75 -9.74 13.18 -6.58
N ASP A 76 -10.69 14.10 -6.60
CA ASP A 76 -11.58 14.31 -7.76
C ASP A 76 -10.84 14.76 -9.03
N SER A 77 -9.62 15.24 -8.89
CA SER A 77 -8.74 15.60 -10.02
C SER A 77 -8.17 14.39 -10.77
N VAL A 78 -8.25 13.18 -10.18
CA VAL A 78 -7.76 11.95 -10.83
C VAL A 78 -8.75 11.53 -11.90
N ILE A 79 -8.26 11.32 -13.10
CA ILE A 79 -9.08 11.01 -14.28
C ILE A 79 -9.36 9.50 -14.35
N ASP A 80 -10.61 9.13 -14.62
CA ASP A 80 -10.99 7.72 -14.82
C ASP A 80 -10.74 7.30 -16.27
N LEU A 81 -9.91 6.27 -16.46
CA LEU A 81 -9.60 5.70 -17.77
C LEU A 81 -10.61 4.64 -18.24
N GLY A 82 -11.70 4.43 -17.52
CA GLY A 82 -12.64 3.35 -17.79
C GLY A 82 -12.14 1.99 -17.32
N LEU A 83 -12.49 0.92 -17.98
CA LEU A 83 -12.20 -0.44 -17.53
C LEU A 83 -10.69 -0.74 -17.45
N ARG A 84 -10.25 -1.38 -16.38
CA ARG A 84 -8.84 -1.78 -16.18
C ARG A 84 -8.30 -2.67 -17.31
N THR A 85 -9.14 -3.54 -17.86
CA THR A 85 -8.78 -4.46 -18.96
C THR A 85 -8.93 -3.85 -20.35
N GLN A 86 -9.67 -2.76 -20.47
CA GLN A 86 -9.91 -2.01 -21.71
C GLN A 86 -9.93 -0.51 -21.43
N PRO A 87 -8.79 0.09 -21.03
CA PRO A 87 -8.73 1.51 -20.74
C PRO A 87 -8.94 2.33 -22.01
N ASN A 88 -9.45 3.56 -21.85
CA ASN A 88 -9.56 4.52 -22.93
C ASN A 88 -8.16 5.02 -23.34
N LEU A 89 -7.61 4.45 -24.40
CA LEU A 89 -6.25 4.75 -24.87
C LEU A 89 -6.15 6.11 -25.55
N GLU A 90 -7.23 6.65 -26.10
CA GLU A 90 -7.26 8.00 -26.69
C GLU A 90 -7.14 9.04 -25.57
N LEU A 91 -7.98 8.92 -24.54
CA LEU A 91 -7.89 9.75 -23.36
C LEU A 91 -6.51 9.64 -22.68
N LEU A 92 -5.97 8.43 -22.59
CA LEU A 92 -4.64 8.20 -22.02
C LEU A 92 -3.54 8.91 -22.84
N ALA A 93 -3.63 8.90 -24.18
CA ALA A 93 -2.69 9.57 -25.05
C ALA A 93 -2.80 11.10 -24.92
N ASP A 94 -4.01 11.64 -24.81
CA ASP A 94 -4.26 13.09 -24.64
C ASP A 94 -3.71 13.61 -23.31
N LEU A 95 -3.68 12.76 -22.27
CA LEU A 95 -3.11 13.09 -20.96
C LEU A 95 -1.59 13.24 -20.98
N GLN A 96 -0.92 12.70 -22.01
CA GLN A 96 0.54 12.75 -22.17
C GLN A 96 1.30 12.40 -20.88
N PRO A 97 1.06 11.22 -20.27
CA PRO A 97 1.74 10.83 -19.04
C PRO A 97 3.24 10.68 -19.29
N ASP A 98 4.04 10.89 -18.24
CA ASP A 98 5.48 10.62 -18.29
C ASP A 98 5.77 9.12 -18.04
N LEU A 99 4.86 8.44 -17.30
CA LEU A 99 5.04 7.05 -16.90
C LEU A 99 3.70 6.34 -16.72
N ILE A 100 3.62 5.12 -17.22
CA ILE A 100 2.49 4.22 -17.01
C ILE A 100 2.96 3.05 -16.15
N LEU A 101 2.35 2.87 -14.97
CA LEU A 101 2.66 1.79 -14.05
C LEU A 101 1.57 0.72 -14.16
N ILE A 102 1.99 -0.54 -14.32
CA ILE A 102 1.08 -1.68 -14.38
C ILE A 102 1.62 -2.84 -13.54
N SER A 103 0.75 -3.80 -13.20
CA SER A 103 1.18 -5.10 -12.69
C SER A 103 1.22 -6.14 -13.81
N PRO A 104 1.79 -7.33 -13.58
CA PRO A 104 1.80 -8.44 -14.53
C PRO A 104 0.40 -8.81 -15.06
N MET A 105 -0.66 -8.55 -14.30
CA MET A 105 -2.05 -8.74 -14.71
C MET A 105 -2.39 -8.02 -16.02
N PHE A 106 -1.74 -6.88 -16.28
CA PHE A 106 -1.99 -6.02 -17.45
C PHE A 106 -0.87 -6.08 -18.49
N SER A 107 0.03 -7.05 -18.40
CA SER A 107 1.18 -7.19 -19.30
C SER A 107 0.78 -7.32 -20.77
N ASN A 108 -0.38 -7.90 -21.07
CA ASN A 108 -0.94 -7.99 -22.42
C ASN A 108 -1.24 -6.62 -23.04
N LEU A 109 -1.46 -5.58 -22.24
CA LEU A 109 -1.66 -4.21 -22.70
C LEU A 109 -0.34 -3.47 -22.95
N GLY A 110 0.77 -3.97 -22.41
CA GLY A 110 2.09 -3.34 -22.47
C GLY A 110 2.49 -2.83 -23.86
N PRO A 111 2.38 -3.63 -24.95
CA PRO A 111 2.74 -3.19 -26.31
C PRO A 111 1.89 -2.03 -26.84
N ARG A 112 0.66 -1.87 -26.36
CA ARG A 112 -0.23 -0.75 -26.74
C ARG A 112 0.08 0.48 -25.89
N LEU A 113 0.29 0.30 -24.62
CA LEU A 113 0.61 1.37 -23.67
C LEU A 113 1.97 1.99 -23.94
N SER A 114 2.98 1.19 -24.33
CA SER A 114 4.33 1.67 -24.65
C SER A 114 4.41 2.56 -25.89
N ARG A 115 3.34 2.64 -26.69
CA ARG A 115 3.23 3.62 -27.79
C ARG A 115 2.85 5.02 -27.30
N ILE A 116 2.37 5.11 -26.05
CA ILE A 116 1.89 6.38 -25.46
C ILE A 116 2.96 6.95 -24.53
N ALA A 117 3.50 6.13 -23.62
CA ALA A 117 4.53 6.54 -22.66
C ALA A 117 5.38 5.36 -22.21
N GLU A 118 6.42 5.62 -21.41
CA GLU A 118 7.21 4.59 -20.77
C GLU A 118 6.33 3.72 -19.86
N VAL A 119 6.44 2.39 -19.98
CA VAL A 119 5.67 1.43 -19.16
C VAL A 119 6.63 0.72 -18.21
N LYS A 120 6.29 0.69 -16.92
CA LYS A 120 6.97 -0.13 -15.91
C LYS A 120 5.99 -1.13 -15.32
N THR A 121 6.43 -2.38 -15.23
CA THR A 121 5.67 -3.45 -14.59
C THR A 121 6.22 -3.70 -13.20
N LEU A 122 5.37 -3.56 -12.19
CA LEU A 122 5.68 -3.82 -10.79
C LEU A 122 4.99 -5.11 -10.37
N ALA A 123 5.76 -6.10 -9.92
CA ALA A 123 5.24 -7.39 -9.49
C ALA A 123 4.98 -7.40 -7.98
N LEU A 124 3.87 -8.04 -7.59
CA LEU A 124 3.51 -8.30 -6.22
C LEU A 124 2.88 -9.70 -6.13
N TYR A 125 3.00 -10.36 -5.01
CA TYR A 125 2.48 -11.71 -4.76
C TYR A 125 3.05 -12.78 -5.70
N THR A 126 4.36 -12.72 -5.91
CA THR A 126 5.10 -13.73 -6.68
C THR A 126 5.18 -15.04 -5.86
N PRO A 127 4.81 -16.19 -6.42
CA PRO A 127 4.86 -17.46 -5.70
C PRO A 127 6.24 -17.77 -5.11
N GLY A 128 6.27 -18.30 -3.88
CA GLY A 128 7.50 -18.71 -3.20
C GLY A 128 8.30 -17.58 -2.58
N SER A 129 7.82 -16.35 -2.63
CA SER A 129 8.45 -15.17 -2.01
C SER A 129 7.65 -14.73 -0.77
N ASP A 130 8.34 -14.09 0.18
CA ASP A 130 7.72 -13.49 1.34
C ASP A 130 6.82 -12.32 0.94
N ALA A 131 5.52 -12.41 1.25
CA ALA A 131 4.53 -11.43 0.82
C ALA A 131 4.76 -10.06 1.49
N TRP A 132 5.16 -10.02 2.77
CA TRP A 132 5.43 -8.76 3.47
C TRP A 132 6.62 -8.03 2.85
N ARG A 133 7.67 -8.76 2.53
CA ARG A 133 8.84 -8.20 1.86
C ARG A 133 8.49 -7.64 0.49
N GLN A 134 7.68 -8.35 -0.29
CA GLN A 134 7.22 -7.85 -1.60
C GLN A 134 6.38 -6.58 -1.47
N ILE A 135 5.53 -6.47 -0.42
CA ILE A 135 4.76 -5.26 -0.12
C ILE A 135 5.69 -4.07 0.17
N ILE A 136 6.78 -4.30 0.89
CA ILE A 136 7.81 -3.28 1.14
C ILE A 136 8.53 -2.91 -0.15
N ASP A 137 8.95 -3.90 -0.94
CA ASP A 137 9.72 -3.70 -2.18
C ASP A 137 8.89 -2.92 -3.22
N ILE A 138 7.61 -3.27 -3.44
CA ILE A 138 6.75 -2.50 -4.37
C ILE A 138 6.55 -1.04 -3.90
N THR A 139 6.54 -0.81 -2.58
CA THR A 139 6.46 0.55 -2.03
C THR A 139 7.71 1.34 -2.37
N ARG A 140 8.91 0.75 -2.21
CA ARG A 140 10.18 1.36 -2.60
C ARG A 140 10.26 1.65 -4.08
N ASP A 141 9.92 0.66 -4.90
CA ASP A 141 9.96 0.77 -6.36
C ASP A 141 9.00 1.86 -6.86
N THR A 142 7.78 1.88 -6.34
CA THR A 142 6.78 2.91 -6.67
C THR A 142 7.29 4.30 -6.28
N ALA A 143 7.84 4.46 -5.08
CA ALA A 143 8.38 5.72 -4.60
C ALA A 143 9.60 6.20 -5.43
N ALA A 144 10.49 5.28 -5.80
CA ALA A 144 11.63 5.59 -6.66
C ALA A 144 11.19 6.06 -8.06
N LEU A 145 10.22 5.36 -8.68
CA LEU A 145 9.64 5.74 -9.97
C LEU A 145 8.91 7.07 -9.91
N ALA A 146 8.26 7.35 -8.78
CA ALA A 146 7.61 8.63 -8.51
C ALA A 146 8.58 9.75 -8.11
N ARG A 147 9.90 9.48 -8.07
CA ARG A 147 10.98 10.40 -7.66
C ARG A 147 10.83 10.92 -6.24
N ASN A 148 10.27 10.12 -5.36
CA ASN A 148 10.10 10.45 -3.94
C ASN A 148 10.48 9.25 -3.04
N PRO A 149 11.72 8.75 -3.09
CA PRO A 149 12.14 7.58 -2.32
C PRO A 149 12.01 7.79 -0.80
N GLU A 150 12.22 9.02 -0.31
CA GLU A 150 12.10 9.35 1.12
C GLU A 150 10.67 9.14 1.64
N ALA A 151 9.66 9.47 0.85
CA ALA A 151 8.26 9.22 1.22
C ALA A 151 7.95 7.72 1.27
N GLY A 152 8.59 6.92 0.41
CA GLY A 152 8.51 5.46 0.46
C GLY A 152 9.05 4.90 1.77
N GLU A 153 10.27 5.27 2.18
CA GLU A 153 10.85 4.84 3.45
C GLU A 153 10.04 5.36 4.66
N THR A 154 9.50 6.57 4.58
CA THR A 154 8.61 7.11 5.61
C THR A 154 7.34 6.28 5.76
N LEU A 155 6.71 5.89 4.64
CA LEU A 155 5.53 5.02 4.66
C LEU A 155 5.87 3.65 5.26
N ILE A 156 7.00 3.05 4.88
CA ILE A 156 7.46 1.76 5.40
C ILE A 156 7.66 1.83 6.91
N THR A 157 8.47 2.78 7.39
CA THR A 157 8.77 2.94 8.82
C THR A 157 7.50 3.16 9.65
N ARG A 158 6.59 4.01 9.17
CA ARG A 158 5.30 4.25 9.82
C ARG A 158 4.45 2.99 9.85
N SER A 159 4.46 2.20 8.79
CA SER A 159 3.68 0.96 8.71
C SER A 159 4.20 -0.11 9.67
N GLU A 160 5.51 -0.27 9.75
CA GLU A 160 6.14 -1.21 10.68
C GLU A 160 5.88 -0.81 12.15
N ALA A 161 5.97 0.49 12.47
CA ALA A 161 5.65 1.00 13.80
C ALA A 161 4.16 0.76 14.15
N ALA A 162 3.24 1.01 13.22
CA ALA A 162 1.81 0.74 13.42
C ALA A 162 1.53 -0.74 13.64
N MET A 163 2.17 -1.64 12.87
CA MET A 163 2.03 -3.09 13.08
C MET A 163 2.48 -3.52 14.46
N ALA A 164 3.59 -2.96 14.97
CA ALA A 164 4.06 -3.25 16.32
C ALA A 164 3.05 -2.78 17.38
N GLU A 165 2.50 -1.57 17.24
CA GLU A 165 1.47 -1.03 18.14
C GLU A 165 0.19 -1.89 18.11
N PHE A 166 -0.29 -2.28 16.94
CA PHE A 166 -1.47 -3.13 16.80
C PHE A 166 -1.25 -4.50 17.47
N ARG A 167 -0.07 -5.08 17.29
CA ARG A 167 0.29 -6.34 17.94
C ARG A 167 0.28 -6.25 19.47
N GLU A 168 0.74 -5.14 20.05
CA GLU A 168 0.73 -4.92 21.50
C GLU A 168 -0.69 -4.79 22.08
N ARG A 169 -1.65 -4.34 21.29
CA ARG A 169 -3.06 -4.19 21.68
C ARG A 169 -3.79 -5.53 21.70
N LEU A 170 -3.32 -6.53 20.95
CA LEU A 170 -3.99 -7.82 20.84
C LEU A 170 -3.84 -8.65 22.11
N PRO A 171 -4.85 -9.48 22.46
CA PRO A 171 -4.74 -10.42 23.56
C PRO A 171 -3.57 -11.40 23.39
N LEU A 172 -2.90 -11.77 24.49
CA LEU A 172 -1.80 -12.74 24.48
C LEU A 172 -2.18 -14.12 23.90
N LYS A 173 -3.46 -14.46 23.92
CA LYS A 173 -4.03 -15.66 23.31
C LYS A 173 -5.20 -15.25 22.45
N SER A 174 -5.04 -15.35 21.16
CA SER A 174 -6.11 -15.14 20.18
C SER A 174 -6.40 -16.47 19.48
N GLU A 175 -7.66 -16.69 19.16
CA GLU A 175 -8.07 -17.80 18.30
C GLU A 175 -7.48 -17.59 16.89
N PRO A 176 -7.27 -18.66 16.12
CA PRO A 176 -6.95 -18.53 14.70
C PRO A 176 -8.03 -17.74 13.99
N VAL A 177 -7.69 -17.06 12.91
CA VAL A 177 -8.59 -16.16 12.16
C VAL A 177 -8.88 -16.76 10.80
N LEU A 178 -10.16 -16.98 10.48
CA LEU A 178 -10.63 -17.41 9.16
C LEU A 178 -11.17 -16.22 8.37
N ILE A 179 -10.44 -15.80 7.35
CA ILE A 179 -10.76 -14.59 6.58
C ILE A 179 -11.42 -14.99 5.27
N VAL A 180 -12.62 -14.49 5.03
CA VAL A 180 -13.39 -14.76 3.81
C VAL A 180 -13.91 -13.48 3.16
N GLN A 181 -14.16 -13.55 1.86
CA GLN A 181 -14.87 -12.53 1.08
C GLN A 181 -15.87 -13.23 0.17
N PHE A 182 -17.12 -12.79 0.21
CA PHE A 182 -18.17 -13.40 -0.61
C PHE A 182 -17.98 -13.10 -2.09
N MET A 183 -18.15 -14.14 -2.92
CA MET A 183 -18.25 -14.00 -4.37
C MET A 183 -19.71 -14.11 -4.82
N ASP A 184 -20.50 -14.90 -4.11
CA ASP A 184 -21.95 -15.02 -4.18
C ASP A 184 -22.47 -15.64 -2.86
N ALA A 185 -23.77 -15.96 -2.77
CA ALA A 185 -24.36 -16.53 -1.54
C ALA A 185 -23.94 -17.99 -1.24
N ARG A 186 -23.09 -18.61 -2.06
CA ARG A 186 -22.63 -20.00 -1.91
C ARG A 186 -21.11 -20.13 -1.95
N HIS A 187 -20.41 -19.18 -2.53
CA HIS A 187 -18.96 -19.23 -2.72
C HIS A 187 -18.26 -18.04 -2.08
N VAL A 188 -17.12 -18.34 -1.50
CA VAL A 188 -16.24 -17.35 -0.88
C VAL A 188 -14.82 -17.50 -1.41
N ARG A 189 -14.08 -16.39 -1.43
CA ARG A 189 -12.64 -16.44 -1.37
C ARG A 189 -12.26 -16.65 0.08
N VAL A 190 -11.49 -17.69 0.36
CA VAL A 190 -10.84 -17.87 1.67
C VAL A 190 -9.39 -17.46 1.53
N PHE A 191 -8.94 -16.56 2.37
CA PHE A 191 -7.58 -16.04 2.31
C PHE A 191 -6.64 -16.84 3.22
N GLY A 192 -5.58 -17.34 2.62
CA GLY A 192 -4.54 -18.10 3.30
C GLY A 192 -3.15 -17.60 2.93
N ARG A 193 -2.19 -18.50 2.77
CA ARG A 193 -0.79 -18.15 2.49
C ARG A 193 -0.65 -17.31 1.22
N ASN A 194 0.47 -16.60 1.11
CA ASN A 194 0.92 -15.82 -0.06
C ASN A 194 0.15 -14.52 -0.34
N GLY A 195 -0.79 -14.09 0.52
CA GLY A 195 -1.58 -12.88 0.31
C GLY A 195 -1.39 -11.83 1.41
N LEU A 196 -1.97 -10.66 1.17
CA LEU A 196 -1.93 -9.51 2.08
C LEU A 196 -2.36 -9.88 3.50
N TYR A 197 -3.53 -10.48 3.64
CA TYR A 197 -4.11 -10.73 4.95
C TYR A 197 -3.26 -11.71 5.77
N HIS A 198 -2.71 -12.75 5.13
CA HIS A 198 -1.80 -13.66 5.82
C HIS A 198 -0.52 -12.96 6.25
N ALA A 199 0.08 -12.15 5.38
CA ALA A 199 1.26 -11.37 5.73
C ALA A 199 1.00 -10.43 6.92
N VAL A 200 -0.17 -9.81 6.98
CA VAL A 200 -0.57 -8.97 8.12
C VAL A 200 -0.79 -9.80 9.38
N LEU A 201 -1.46 -10.98 9.29
CA LEU A 201 -1.61 -11.86 10.45
C LEU A 201 -0.25 -12.25 11.04
N ASP A 202 0.75 -12.56 10.19
CA ASP A 202 2.11 -12.89 10.64
C ASP A 202 2.76 -11.69 11.36
N GLN A 203 2.60 -10.46 10.86
CA GLN A 203 3.10 -9.26 11.55
C GLN A 203 2.43 -9.04 12.90
N LEU A 204 1.14 -9.33 13.00
CA LEU A 204 0.36 -9.22 14.24
C LEU A 204 0.59 -10.40 15.22
N GLY A 205 1.24 -11.49 14.78
CA GLY A 205 1.42 -12.70 15.55
C GLY A 205 0.14 -13.55 15.68
N LEU A 206 -0.82 -13.34 14.78
CA LEU A 206 -2.05 -14.11 14.69
C LEU A 206 -1.88 -15.32 13.77
N LYS A 207 -2.69 -16.36 13.99
CA LYS A 207 -2.69 -17.56 13.15
C LYS A 207 -3.81 -17.50 12.12
N ASN A 208 -3.49 -17.84 10.88
CA ASN A 208 -4.52 -18.08 9.86
C ASN A 208 -5.14 -19.45 10.09
N ALA A 209 -6.47 -19.52 10.12
CA ALA A 209 -7.21 -20.77 10.34
C ALA A 209 -7.33 -21.63 9.07
N TRP A 210 -7.16 -21.05 7.87
CA TRP A 210 -7.30 -21.80 6.62
C TRP A 210 -6.16 -22.81 6.43
N PRO A 211 -6.43 -24.12 6.44
CA PRO A 211 -5.40 -25.16 6.28
C PRO A 211 -5.09 -25.47 4.83
N GLY A 212 -5.98 -25.09 3.91
CA GLY A 212 -5.91 -25.43 2.49
C GLY A 212 -4.85 -24.61 1.74
N GLU A 213 -4.50 -25.10 0.57
CA GLU A 213 -3.61 -24.37 -0.33
C GLU A 213 -4.30 -23.13 -0.90
N THR A 214 -3.51 -22.18 -1.37
CA THR A 214 -3.98 -20.97 -2.03
C THR A 214 -3.27 -20.78 -3.36
N ASN A 215 -3.92 -20.06 -4.26
CA ASN A 215 -3.30 -19.64 -5.50
C ASN A 215 -2.19 -18.57 -5.23
N SER A 216 -1.53 -18.11 -6.29
CA SER A 216 -0.51 -17.07 -6.20
C SER A 216 -1.00 -15.74 -5.62
N TRP A 217 -2.30 -15.50 -5.60
CA TRP A 217 -2.92 -14.31 -5.03
C TRP A 217 -3.30 -14.46 -3.56
N GLY A 218 -2.98 -15.61 -2.95
CA GLY A 218 -3.22 -15.87 -1.53
C GLY A 218 -4.66 -16.23 -1.18
N PHE A 219 -5.46 -16.72 -2.12
CA PHE A 219 -6.82 -17.19 -1.82
C PHE A 219 -7.15 -18.50 -2.52
N SER A 220 -8.17 -19.20 -2.01
CA SER A 220 -8.90 -20.27 -2.66
C SER A 220 -10.34 -19.86 -2.85
N LEU A 221 -10.92 -20.19 -3.99
CA LEU A 221 -12.36 -20.03 -4.22
C LEU A 221 -13.05 -21.36 -3.88
N VAL A 222 -13.89 -21.33 -2.85
CA VAL A 222 -14.53 -22.55 -2.31
C VAL A 222 -16.01 -22.33 -2.02
N GLY A 223 -16.76 -23.43 -1.90
CA GLY A 223 -18.11 -23.40 -1.38
C GLY A 223 -18.15 -23.24 0.14
N LEU A 224 -19.30 -22.83 0.70
CA LEU A 224 -19.48 -22.66 2.13
C LEU A 224 -19.29 -23.97 2.92
N GLU A 225 -19.49 -25.12 2.28
CA GLU A 225 -19.27 -26.45 2.87
C GLU A 225 -17.83 -26.66 3.31
N GLU A 226 -16.85 -26.07 2.62
CA GLU A 226 -15.43 -26.18 2.96
C GLU A 226 -15.05 -25.40 4.24
N LEU A 227 -15.91 -24.50 4.70
CA LEU A 227 -15.70 -23.77 5.95
C LEU A 227 -16.15 -24.59 7.18
N LEU A 228 -16.95 -25.63 6.97
CA LEU A 228 -17.43 -26.47 8.07
C LEU A 228 -16.28 -27.24 8.71
N GLY A 229 -16.19 -27.18 10.04
CA GLY A 229 -15.16 -27.87 10.80
C GLY A 229 -13.81 -27.10 10.89
N ILE A 230 -13.71 -25.91 10.31
CA ILE A 230 -12.55 -25.03 10.55
C ILE A 230 -12.81 -24.28 11.85
N GLU A 231 -11.89 -24.45 12.80
CA GLU A 231 -11.92 -23.74 14.08
C GLU A 231 -11.22 -22.38 13.96
N GLY A 232 -11.85 -21.31 14.44
CA GLY A 232 -11.30 -19.98 14.47
C GLY A 232 -12.36 -18.90 14.30
N GLN A 233 -12.01 -17.67 14.62
CA GLN A 233 -12.87 -16.51 14.47
C GLN A 233 -13.13 -16.21 12.99
N LEU A 234 -14.39 -16.24 12.57
CA LEU A 234 -14.79 -15.94 11.20
C LEU A 234 -14.83 -14.42 10.95
N ILE A 235 -14.00 -13.99 10.00
CA ILE A 235 -13.93 -12.61 9.53
C ILE A 235 -14.44 -12.53 8.09
N VAL A 236 -15.44 -11.72 7.87
CA VAL A 236 -15.95 -11.38 6.52
C VAL A 236 -15.42 -10.01 6.13
N VAL A 237 -14.72 -9.91 5.00
CA VAL A 237 -14.27 -8.62 4.46
C VAL A 237 -15.20 -8.19 3.34
N GLU A 238 -15.73 -6.97 3.46
CA GLU A 238 -16.55 -6.37 2.41
C GLU A 238 -15.71 -5.89 1.20
N PRO A 239 -16.32 -5.56 0.05
CA PRO A 239 -17.76 -5.60 -0.20
C PRO A 239 -18.27 -7.00 -0.50
N SER A 240 -19.53 -7.24 -0.14
CA SER A 240 -20.28 -8.42 -0.58
C SER A 240 -21.06 -8.11 -1.85
N PRO A 241 -21.12 -9.01 -2.85
CA PRO A 241 -21.95 -8.81 -4.02
C PRO A 241 -23.42 -8.63 -3.69
N LEU A 242 -24.11 -7.88 -4.53
CA LEU A 242 -25.54 -7.60 -4.35
C LEU A 242 -26.36 -8.90 -4.18
N GLY A 243 -27.18 -8.94 -3.13
CA GLY A 243 -28.07 -10.07 -2.84
C GLY A 243 -27.45 -11.18 -1.99
N VAL A 244 -26.14 -11.12 -1.67
CA VAL A 244 -25.49 -12.12 -0.80
C VAL A 244 -26.19 -12.20 0.55
N GLU A 245 -26.41 -11.08 1.24
CA GLU A 245 -27.06 -11.06 2.56
C GLU A 245 -28.41 -11.78 2.54
N LYS A 246 -29.25 -11.51 1.53
CA LYS A 246 -30.55 -12.19 1.37
C LYS A 246 -30.40 -13.68 1.14
N GLY A 247 -29.39 -14.08 0.35
CA GLY A 247 -29.12 -15.47 0.08
C GLY A 247 -28.59 -16.25 1.28
N LEU A 248 -27.92 -15.59 2.21
CA LEU A 248 -27.38 -16.18 3.44
C LEU A 248 -28.45 -16.43 4.51
N VAL A 249 -29.51 -15.65 4.57
CA VAL A 249 -30.59 -15.78 5.57
C VAL A 249 -31.18 -17.19 5.59
N GLY A 250 -31.36 -17.82 4.42
CA GLY A 250 -31.91 -19.18 4.31
C GLY A 250 -30.88 -20.27 3.99
N ASN A 251 -29.59 -19.93 4.00
CA ASN A 251 -28.54 -20.86 3.66
C ASN A 251 -28.15 -21.73 4.85
N GLY A 252 -28.53 -23.04 4.83
CA GLY A 252 -28.28 -23.96 5.92
C GLY A 252 -26.79 -24.19 6.21
N LEU A 253 -25.90 -24.14 5.21
CA LEU A 253 -24.46 -24.27 5.41
C LEU A 253 -23.92 -23.05 6.16
N TRP A 254 -24.31 -21.84 5.77
CA TRP A 254 -23.95 -20.61 6.48
C TRP A 254 -24.43 -20.63 7.93
N GLN A 255 -25.71 -20.99 8.14
CA GLN A 255 -26.29 -21.07 9.47
C GLN A 255 -25.69 -22.20 10.35
N ALA A 256 -25.02 -23.18 9.75
CA ALA A 256 -24.36 -24.24 10.48
C ALA A 256 -22.96 -23.84 11.04
N LEU A 257 -22.37 -22.76 10.53
CA LEU A 257 -21.07 -22.26 11.02
C LEU A 257 -21.19 -21.81 12.49
N PRO A 258 -20.23 -22.17 13.37
CA PRO A 258 -20.28 -21.85 14.78
C PRO A 258 -20.48 -20.36 15.05
N ASP A 259 -19.64 -19.51 14.48
CA ASP A 259 -19.69 -18.05 14.68
C ASP A 259 -20.99 -17.43 14.19
N VAL A 260 -21.58 -17.96 13.13
CA VAL A 260 -22.90 -17.48 12.63
C VAL A 260 -23.98 -17.81 13.62
N ARG A 261 -24.00 -19.04 14.18
CA ARG A 261 -24.97 -19.49 15.18
C ARG A 261 -24.85 -18.69 16.48
N GLU A 262 -23.63 -18.31 16.84
CA GLU A 262 -23.34 -17.58 18.08
C GLU A 262 -23.39 -16.04 17.89
N GLY A 263 -23.63 -15.57 16.67
CA GLY A 263 -23.63 -14.14 16.36
C GLY A 263 -22.28 -13.46 16.52
N LYS A 264 -21.19 -14.22 16.34
CA LYS A 264 -19.81 -13.76 16.54
C LYS A 264 -19.07 -13.42 15.26
N VAL A 265 -19.73 -13.51 14.11
CA VAL A 265 -19.09 -13.12 12.82
C VAL A 265 -18.66 -11.67 12.87
N ILE A 266 -17.41 -11.44 12.60
CA ILE A 266 -16.86 -10.09 12.47
C ILE A 266 -16.90 -9.68 10.99
N THR A 267 -17.52 -8.54 10.70
CA THR A 267 -17.52 -7.96 9.35
C THR A 267 -16.61 -6.73 9.34
N LEU A 268 -15.64 -6.72 8.43
CA LEU A 268 -14.73 -5.60 8.23
C LEU A 268 -15.11 -4.82 6.98
N ALA A 269 -14.98 -3.50 7.06
CA ALA A 269 -15.14 -2.62 5.90
C ALA A 269 -14.21 -3.00 4.74
N PRO A 270 -14.49 -2.59 3.49
CA PRO A 270 -13.68 -2.94 2.33
C PRO A 270 -12.21 -2.58 2.51
N VAL A 271 -11.35 -3.57 2.29
CA VAL A 271 -9.89 -3.41 2.21
C VAL A 271 -9.42 -4.19 1.00
N TRP A 272 -8.58 -3.58 0.17
CA TRP A 272 -8.08 -4.23 -1.04
C TRP A 272 -7.23 -5.46 -0.71
N SER A 273 -7.77 -6.64 -0.98
CA SER A 273 -7.14 -7.93 -0.63
C SER A 273 -5.83 -8.21 -1.38
N PHE A 274 -5.56 -7.45 -2.42
CA PHE A 274 -4.33 -7.53 -3.22
C PHE A 274 -3.48 -6.26 -3.06
N GLY A 275 -3.69 -5.50 -2.00
CA GLY A 275 -3.06 -4.22 -1.74
C GLY A 275 -1.61 -4.29 -1.27
N ALA A 276 -1.07 -3.13 -0.96
CA ALA A 276 0.26 -2.96 -0.37
C ALA A 276 0.15 -2.37 1.06
N LEU A 277 1.12 -1.54 1.48
CA LEU A 277 1.16 -1.00 2.85
C LEU A 277 -0.11 -0.23 3.26
N PRO A 278 -0.76 0.61 2.42
CA PRO A 278 -1.98 1.29 2.84
C PRO A 278 -3.09 0.30 3.23
N SER A 279 -3.35 -0.71 2.39
CA SER A 279 -4.31 -1.77 2.69
C SER A 279 -3.88 -2.63 3.87
N ALA A 280 -2.58 -2.94 4.01
CA ALA A 280 -2.05 -3.72 5.13
C ALA A 280 -2.32 -3.04 6.49
N ILE A 281 -2.00 -1.74 6.61
CA ILE A 281 -2.25 -0.97 7.84
C ILE A 281 -3.74 -0.94 8.15
N ARG A 282 -4.56 -0.67 7.13
CA ARG A 282 -6.00 -0.55 7.31
C ARG A 282 -6.66 -1.86 7.73
N PHE A 283 -6.23 -2.98 7.14
CA PHE A 283 -6.68 -4.30 7.55
C PHE A 283 -6.26 -4.60 8.98
N ALA A 284 -5.00 -4.35 9.35
CA ALA A 284 -4.48 -4.56 10.68
C ALA A 284 -5.23 -3.75 11.74
N ASP A 285 -5.48 -2.46 11.49
CA ASP A 285 -6.24 -1.58 12.39
C ASP A 285 -7.67 -2.06 12.58
N SER A 286 -8.37 -2.34 11.48
CA SER A 286 -9.76 -2.83 11.51
C SER A 286 -9.87 -4.17 12.24
N LEU A 287 -8.98 -5.11 11.95
CA LEU A 287 -8.96 -6.43 12.59
C LEU A 287 -8.64 -6.31 14.08
N THR A 288 -7.58 -5.57 14.44
CA THR A 288 -7.20 -5.37 15.84
C THR A 288 -8.33 -4.72 16.63
N SER A 289 -8.96 -3.69 16.08
CA SER A 289 -10.08 -2.99 16.75
C SER A 289 -11.31 -3.90 16.94
N ALA A 290 -11.50 -4.89 16.08
CA ALA A 290 -12.62 -5.83 16.18
C ALA A 290 -12.33 -7.02 17.11
N LEU A 291 -11.05 -7.31 17.41
CA LEU A 291 -10.64 -8.42 18.29
C LEU A 291 -10.39 -7.99 19.75
N VAL A 292 -10.40 -6.69 20.03
CA VAL A 292 -10.21 -6.09 21.37
C VAL A 292 -11.53 -5.61 21.93
#